data_fb27e6709cffdfd55fc9c9f0d8c0a562
#
_entry.id   fb27e6709cffdfd55fc9c9f0d8c0a562
#
_cell.length_a   1.000
_cell.length_b   1.000
_cell.length_c   1.000
_cell.angle_alpha   90.00
_cell.angle_beta   90.00
_cell.angle_gamma   90.00
#
_symmetry.space_group_name_H-M   'P 1'
#
loop_
_entity.id
_entity.type
_entity.pdbx_description
1 polymer ?
#
loop_
_entity_poly.entity_id
_entity_poly.type
_entity_poly.pdbx_seq_one_letter_code
_entity_poly.pdbx_strand_id
1 'polypeptide(L)'
;AFVSKNPSKSLIFKRISFSQNNEKFMPPTGTPFSYHEIQLVQWWIQEGANYAGSLNEFSVTPEIQTLLLKQYGLDTREKPWVEKVNLDPLPPSAVIALEKANFSMRTLSQNNPLLDLRYQGEKLSKQALTLMETYAPYITWLNLSNCKLTNSDLKTIAKLENLTRLNLQQNSIRTNDLAPLNTLSHLEVLNLHSTLVNQDVFEILKSIPSLKKVFLWNTKVSLNAVLKNKPAFPSTELIIAL
;
A
#
# COMPACT_ATOMS: atom_id res chain seq x y z
N ALA A 1 -30.78 25.76 6.48
CA ALA A 1 -31.37 24.47 6.13
C ALA A 1 -30.63 23.29 6.78
N PHE A 2 -29.32 23.39 7.01
CA PHE A 2 -28.51 22.38 7.72
C PHE A 2 -27.69 23.01 8.85
N VAL A 3 -27.32 22.18 9.83
CA VAL A 3 -26.41 22.50 10.94
C VAL A 3 -25.16 21.66 10.75
N SER A 4 -24.03 22.33 10.52
CA SER A 4 -22.74 21.66 10.27
C SER A 4 -22.43 20.65 11.37
N LYS A 5 -21.93 19.47 11.00
CA LYS A 5 -21.59 18.33 11.87
C LYS A 5 -22.75 17.77 12.70
N ASN A 6 -24.00 18.19 12.44
CA ASN A 6 -25.15 17.73 13.22
C ASN A 6 -26.35 17.42 12.33
N PRO A 7 -26.45 16.21 11.76
CA PRO A 7 -27.59 15.79 10.92
C PRO A 7 -28.92 15.88 11.66
N SER A 8 -28.97 15.43 12.91
CA SER A 8 -30.22 15.39 13.68
C SER A 8 -30.85 16.77 13.97
N LYS A 9 -30.04 17.84 13.97
CA LYS A 9 -30.53 19.24 14.07
C LYS A 9 -30.74 19.88 12.70
N SER A 10 -30.31 19.26 11.62
CA SER A 10 -30.43 19.78 10.26
C SER A 10 -31.85 19.58 9.72
N LEU A 11 -32.51 20.68 9.35
CA LEU A 11 -33.87 20.63 8.87
C LEU A 11 -34.00 19.83 7.56
N ILE A 12 -33.06 19.94 6.65
CA ILE A 12 -33.04 19.17 5.42
C ILE A 12 -33.03 17.68 5.70
N PHE A 13 -32.11 17.21 6.59
CA PHE A 13 -32.02 15.79 6.94
C PHE A 13 -33.30 15.26 7.57
N LYS A 14 -33.88 16.02 8.51
CA LYS A 14 -35.16 15.65 9.11
C LYS A 14 -36.27 15.49 8.07
N ARG A 15 -36.39 16.42 7.12
CA ARG A 15 -37.44 16.42 6.13
C ARG A 15 -37.36 15.30 5.11
N ILE A 16 -36.13 14.98 4.64
CA ILE A 16 -35.94 13.84 3.71
C ILE A 16 -36.07 12.47 4.41
N SER A 17 -35.98 12.44 5.74
CA SER A 17 -36.10 11.22 6.56
C SER A 17 -37.53 11.00 7.10
N PHE A 18 -38.46 11.92 6.89
CA PHE A 18 -39.86 11.74 7.30
C PHE A 18 -40.56 10.67 6.44
N SER A 19 -41.65 10.12 6.97
CA SER A 19 -42.60 9.35 6.15
C SER A 19 -43.17 10.22 5.04
N GLN A 20 -43.40 9.65 3.86
CA GLN A 20 -43.97 10.34 2.71
C GLN A 20 -45.36 10.96 2.99
N ASN A 21 -46.09 10.43 3.99
CA ASN A 21 -47.39 10.96 4.43
C ASN A 21 -47.26 12.20 5.36
N ASN A 22 -46.05 12.61 5.69
CA ASN A 22 -45.84 13.78 6.54
C ASN A 22 -45.87 15.05 5.69
N GLU A 23 -46.68 16.04 6.08
CA GLU A 23 -46.84 17.34 5.36
C GLU A 23 -45.49 18.07 5.18
N LYS A 24 -44.49 17.79 6.01
CA LYS A 24 -43.15 18.39 5.97
C LYS A 24 -42.15 17.52 5.22
N PHE A 25 -42.56 16.39 4.65
CA PHE A 25 -41.68 15.51 3.86
C PHE A 25 -41.11 16.26 2.65
N MET A 26 -39.90 15.90 2.28
CA MET A 26 -39.19 16.43 1.10
C MET A 26 -38.58 15.30 0.28
N PRO A 27 -38.69 15.36 -1.05
CA PRO A 27 -39.39 16.37 -1.87
C PRO A 27 -40.91 16.20 -1.76
N PRO A 28 -41.70 17.31 -1.84
CA PRO A 28 -43.17 17.23 -1.77
C PRO A 28 -43.81 16.60 -3.02
N THR A 29 -43.05 16.61 -4.12
CA THR A 29 -43.40 15.99 -5.41
C THR A 29 -42.16 15.38 -6.04
N GLY A 30 -42.32 14.33 -6.84
CA GLY A 30 -41.20 13.63 -7.48
C GLY A 30 -40.73 12.38 -6.70
N THR A 31 -39.55 11.88 -7.05
CA THR A 31 -39.00 10.66 -6.45
C THR A 31 -38.38 10.95 -5.08
N PRO A 32 -38.82 10.27 -4.03
CA PRO A 32 -38.17 10.36 -2.71
C PRO A 32 -36.70 9.98 -2.76
N PHE A 33 -35.90 10.53 -1.85
CA PHE A 33 -34.52 10.10 -1.65
C PHE A 33 -34.51 8.61 -1.27
N SER A 34 -33.65 7.86 -1.94
CA SER A 34 -33.31 6.49 -1.56
C SER A 34 -32.62 6.46 -0.21
N TYR A 35 -32.59 5.30 0.42
CA TYR A 35 -31.85 5.10 1.67
C TYR A 35 -30.37 5.48 1.52
N HIS A 36 -29.74 5.14 0.40
CA HIS A 36 -28.34 5.44 0.12
C HIS A 36 -28.09 6.94 -0.02
N GLU A 37 -28.98 7.67 -0.69
CA GLU A 37 -28.88 9.14 -0.81
C GLU A 37 -29.06 9.83 0.54
N ILE A 38 -29.95 9.34 1.39
CA ILE A 38 -30.11 9.82 2.77
C ILE A 38 -28.85 9.59 3.57
N GLN A 39 -28.20 8.43 3.44
CA GLN A 39 -26.90 8.14 4.09
C GLN A 39 -25.79 9.10 3.62
N LEU A 40 -25.74 9.41 2.32
CA LEU A 40 -24.77 10.37 1.78
C LEU A 40 -25.01 11.79 2.30
N VAL A 41 -26.26 12.25 2.36
CA VAL A 41 -26.61 13.55 2.95
C VAL A 41 -26.21 13.59 4.43
N GLN A 42 -26.46 12.51 5.17
CA GLN A 42 -26.07 12.39 6.57
C GLN A 42 -24.56 12.53 6.74
N TRP A 43 -23.79 11.74 5.99
CA TRP A 43 -22.33 11.77 6.00
C TRP A 43 -21.80 13.17 5.63
N TRP A 44 -22.29 13.79 4.53
CA TRP A 44 -21.87 15.12 4.11
C TRP A 44 -22.10 16.19 5.18
N ILE A 45 -23.23 16.12 5.90
CA ILE A 45 -23.49 17.03 7.04
C ILE A 45 -22.55 16.76 8.19
N GLN A 46 -22.23 15.49 8.49
CA GLN A 46 -21.27 15.12 9.54
C GLN A 46 -19.86 15.64 9.24
N GLU A 47 -19.47 15.65 7.98
CA GLU A 47 -18.18 16.19 7.51
C GLU A 47 -18.20 17.74 7.41
N GLY A 48 -19.26 18.40 7.81
CA GLY A 48 -19.33 19.87 7.90
C GLY A 48 -20.15 20.56 6.83
N ALA A 49 -20.73 19.82 5.87
CA ALA A 49 -21.57 20.33 4.78
C ALA A 49 -20.86 21.37 3.88
N ASN A 50 -19.61 21.12 3.56
CA ASN A 50 -18.84 21.98 2.65
C ASN A 50 -19.27 21.75 1.20
N TYR A 51 -19.54 22.84 0.45
CA TYR A 51 -19.94 22.78 -0.96
C TYR A 51 -18.76 22.84 -1.94
N ALA A 52 -17.64 23.38 -1.51
CA ALA A 52 -16.53 23.71 -2.39
C ALA A 52 -15.37 22.70 -2.27
N GLY A 53 -15.43 21.75 -1.34
CA GLY A 53 -14.37 20.77 -1.13
C GLY A 53 -14.37 19.65 -2.15
N SER A 54 -13.17 19.12 -2.45
CA SER A 54 -13.01 17.85 -3.16
C SER A 54 -13.37 16.68 -2.24
N LEU A 55 -13.86 15.57 -2.80
CA LEU A 55 -14.13 14.34 -2.02
C LEU A 55 -12.91 13.85 -1.23
N ASN A 56 -11.70 14.11 -1.71
CA ASN A 56 -10.45 13.72 -1.05
C ASN A 56 -10.13 14.51 0.23
N GLU A 57 -10.87 15.59 0.49
CA GLU A 57 -10.72 16.42 1.70
C GLU A 57 -11.61 15.95 2.85
N PHE A 58 -12.52 15.00 2.58
CA PHE A 58 -13.45 14.46 3.56
C PHE A 58 -12.95 13.14 4.13
N SER A 59 -13.32 12.88 5.38
CA SER A 59 -13.11 11.57 6.01
C SER A 59 -14.17 10.58 5.50
N VAL A 60 -13.80 9.71 4.58
CA VAL A 60 -14.73 8.77 3.93
C VAL A 60 -14.64 7.42 4.60
N THR A 61 -15.71 7.00 5.31
CA THR A 61 -15.76 5.68 5.94
C THR A 61 -15.85 4.56 4.88
N PRO A 62 -15.46 3.30 5.19
CA PRO A 62 -15.54 2.18 4.26
C PRO A 62 -16.93 1.95 3.67
N GLU A 63 -18.00 2.22 4.45
CA GLU A 63 -19.39 2.11 4.02
C GLU A 63 -19.69 3.16 2.96
N ILE A 64 -19.30 4.41 3.19
CA ILE A 64 -19.48 5.52 2.25
C ILE A 64 -18.62 5.32 1.00
N GLN A 65 -17.38 4.84 1.14
CA GLN A 65 -16.52 4.47 0.00
C GLN A 65 -17.20 3.45 -0.91
N THR A 66 -17.76 2.40 -0.31
CA THR A 66 -18.49 1.36 -1.04
C THR A 66 -19.71 1.94 -1.76
N LEU A 67 -20.45 2.84 -1.11
CA LEU A 67 -21.63 3.47 -1.64
C LEU A 67 -21.28 4.41 -2.82
N LEU A 68 -20.28 5.28 -2.64
CA LEU A 68 -19.79 6.19 -3.68
C LEU A 68 -19.32 5.43 -4.92
N LEU A 69 -18.57 4.34 -4.72
CA LEU A 69 -18.09 3.52 -5.82
C LEU A 69 -19.24 2.83 -6.57
N LYS A 70 -20.16 2.16 -5.85
CA LYS A 70 -21.26 1.39 -6.46
C LYS A 70 -22.33 2.23 -7.13
N GLN A 71 -22.69 3.37 -6.54
CA GLN A 71 -23.80 4.18 -7.03
C GLN A 71 -23.37 5.25 -8.03
N TYR A 72 -22.14 5.77 -7.89
CA TYR A 72 -21.68 6.93 -8.65
C TYR A 72 -20.37 6.67 -9.41
N GLY A 73 -19.75 5.48 -9.28
CA GLY A 73 -18.45 5.17 -9.89
C GLY A 73 -17.28 5.98 -9.30
N LEU A 74 -17.47 6.59 -8.13
CA LEU A 74 -16.47 7.43 -7.47
C LEU A 74 -15.62 6.58 -6.51
N ASP A 75 -14.39 6.28 -6.90
CA ASP A 75 -13.44 5.58 -6.05
C ASP A 75 -12.67 6.58 -5.19
N THR A 76 -13.00 6.61 -3.89
CA THR A 76 -12.35 7.47 -2.87
C THR A 76 -11.31 6.73 -2.04
N ARG A 77 -10.99 5.48 -2.39
CA ARG A 77 -9.94 4.72 -1.68
C ARG A 77 -8.58 5.33 -1.98
N GLU A 78 -7.71 5.28 -1.00
CA GLU A 78 -6.33 5.70 -1.20
C GLU A 78 -5.68 4.81 -2.29
N LYS A 79 -5.20 5.46 -3.36
CA LYS A 79 -4.52 4.74 -4.43
C LYS A 79 -3.22 4.13 -3.92
N PRO A 80 -2.92 2.88 -4.26
CA PRO A 80 -1.62 2.28 -4.00
C PRO A 80 -0.48 3.18 -4.53
N TRP A 81 0.68 3.12 -3.88
CA TRP A 81 1.83 3.92 -4.31
C TRP A 81 2.15 3.77 -5.80
N VAL A 82 2.08 2.55 -6.31
CA VAL A 82 2.35 2.23 -7.72
C VAL A 82 1.44 2.96 -8.72
N GLU A 83 0.26 3.43 -8.30
CA GLU A 83 -0.66 4.22 -9.13
C GLU A 83 -0.41 5.73 -9.01
N LYS A 84 0.37 6.16 -8.01
CA LYS A 84 0.76 7.56 -7.79
C LYS A 84 2.04 7.93 -8.54
N VAL A 85 2.85 6.93 -8.91
CA VAL A 85 4.12 7.13 -9.61
C VAL A 85 3.86 7.37 -11.09
N ASN A 86 4.36 8.50 -11.61
CA ASN A 86 4.29 8.86 -13.02
C ASN A 86 5.71 8.94 -13.59
N LEU A 87 6.05 8.06 -14.52
CA LEU A 87 7.35 7.95 -15.16
C LEU A 87 7.17 7.83 -16.67
N ASP A 88 8.16 8.30 -17.42
CA ASP A 88 8.26 8.03 -18.83
C ASP A 88 8.43 6.52 -19.10
N PRO A 89 8.04 6.02 -20.27
CA PRO A 89 8.25 4.62 -20.63
C PRO A 89 9.72 4.21 -20.52
N LEU A 90 9.96 2.99 -19.99
CA LEU A 90 11.31 2.45 -19.89
C LEU A 90 11.93 2.31 -21.30
N PRO A 91 13.15 2.83 -21.53
CA PRO A 91 13.77 2.73 -22.85
C PRO A 91 14.06 1.27 -23.23
N PRO A 92 13.86 0.86 -24.52
CA PRO A 92 14.10 -0.51 -24.96
C PRO A 92 15.51 -1.04 -24.66
N SER A 93 16.51 -0.16 -24.67
CA SER A 93 17.90 -0.50 -24.32
C SER A 93 18.04 -0.96 -22.85
N ALA A 94 17.21 -0.43 -21.95
CA ALA A 94 17.19 -0.85 -20.55
C ALA A 94 16.70 -2.27 -20.40
N VAL A 95 15.67 -2.66 -21.15
CA VAL A 95 15.14 -4.05 -21.17
C VAL A 95 16.26 -5.02 -21.54
N ILE A 96 16.94 -4.77 -22.66
CA ILE A 96 18.04 -5.59 -23.14
C ILE A 96 19.20 -5.65 -22.11
N ALA A 97 19.52 -4.53 -21.48
CA ALA A 97 20.60 -4.47 -20.49
C ALA A 97 20.27 -5.29 -19.24
N LEU A 98 19.04 -5.20 -18.74
CA LEU A 98 18.59 -5.93 -17.56
C LEU A 98 18.52 -7.45 -17.84
N GLU A 99 18.02 -7.85 -19.01
CA GLU A 99 18.00 -9.27 -19.43
C GLU A 99 19.42 -9.85 -19.52
N LYS A 100 20.36 -9.13 -20.15
CA LYS A 100 21.79 -9.52 -20.22
C LYS A 100 22.44 -9.62 -18.84
N ALA A 101 21.93 -8.89 -17.86
CA ALA A 101 22.39 -8.95 -16.47
C ALA A 101 21.66 -10.03 -15.63
N ASN A 102 20.98 -10.97 -16.26
CA ASN A 102 20.23 -12.07 -15.64
C ASN A 102 18.98 -11.63 -14.86
N PHE A 103 18.35 -10.53 -15.25
CA PHE A 103 17.01 -10.21 -14.75
C PHE A 103 15.94 -10.74 -15.71
N SER A 104 14.92 -11.39 -15.17
CA SER A 104 13.61 -11.47 -15.83
C SER A 104 12.74 -10.32 -15.30
N MET A 105 11.94 -9.74 -16.17
CA MET A 105 11.13 -8.59 -15.82
C MET A 105 9.75 -8.65 -16.45
N ARG A 106 8.82 -7.95 -15.82
CA ARG A 106 7.52 -7.61 -16.38
C ARG A 106 7.09 -6.23 -15.87
N THR A 107 6.32 -5.51 -16.66
CA THR A 107 5.63 -4.31 -16.19
C THR A 107 4.41 -4.69 -15.36
N LEU A 108 4.02 -3.84 -14.40
CA LEU A 108 2.84 -4.12 -13.56
C LEU A 108 1.53 -4.03 -14.36
N SER A 109 1.47 -3.14 -15.36
CA SER A 109 0.36 -3.03 -16.30
C SER A 109 0.83 -2.41 -17.61
N GLN A 110 -0.04 -2.42 -18.64
CA GLN A 110 0.27 -1.86 -19.96
C GLN A 110 0.60 -0.35 -19.92
N ASN A 111 -0.01 0.39 -18.99
CA ASN A 111 0.14 1.85 -18.87
C ASN A 111 1.02 2.28 -17.71
N ASN A 112 1.71 1.35 -17.04
CA ASN A 112 2.57 1.65 -15.91
C ASN A 112 3.96 1.06 -16.15
N PRO A 113 5.01 1.89 -16.29
CA PRO A 113 6.36 1.42 -16.59
C PRO A 113 7.09 0.82 -15.39
N LEU A 114 6.45 0.75 -14.22
CA LEU A 114 7.02 0.13 -13.03
C LEU A 114 7.26 -1.36 -13.22
N LEU A 115 8.39 -1.83 -12.72
CA LEU A 115 8.92 -3.16 -12.97
C LEU A 115 8.75 -4.09 -11.75
N ASP A 116 8.38 -5.33 -12.06
CA ASP A 116 8.63 -6.50 -11.24
C ASP A 116 9.88 -7.19 -11.77
N LEU A 117 11.00 -7.09 -11.05
CA LEU A 117 12.27 -7.68 -11.41
C LEU A 117 12.55 -8.93 -10.58
N ARG A 118 13.01 -9.98 -11.25
CA ARG A 118 13.53 -11.19 -10.62
C ARG A 118 14.92 -11.49 -11.14
N TYR A 119 15.90 -11.56 -10.24
CA TYR A 119 17.25 -12.00 -10.58
C TYR A 119 17.30 -13.51 -10.68
N GLN A 120 17.97 -14.03 -11.71
CA GLN A 120 18.04 -15.45 -12.03
C GLN A 120 19.43 -16.08 -11.78
N GLY A 121 20.42 -15.26 -11.43
CA GLY A 121 21.77 -15.73 -11.13
C GLY A 121 21.93 -16.22 -9.68
N GLU A 122 22.89 -17.08 -9.44
CA GLU A 122 23.21 -17.61 -8.10
C GLU A 122 23.84 -16.57 -7.16
N LYS A 123 24.50 -15.56 -7.71
CA LYS A 123 25.14 -14.46 -6.97
C LYS A 123 24.88 -13.15 -7.70
N LEU A 124 24.44 -12.14 -6.94
CA LEU A 124 24.17 -10.81 -7.49
C LEU A 124 25.47 -10.19 -8.05
N SER A 125 25.47 -9.86 -9.34
CA SER A 125 26.64 -9.33 -10.03
C SER A 125 26.77 -7.81 -9.83
N LYS A 126 27.99 -7.27 -9.97
CA LYS A 126 28.21 -5.82 -9.94
C LYS A 126 27.43 -5.10 -11.04
N GLN A 127 27.35 -5.71 -12.23
CA GLN A 127 26.56 -5.16 -13.35
C GLN A 127 25.07 -5.08 -12.99
N ALA A 128 24.51 -6.13 -12.37
CA ALA A 128 23.13 -6.12 -11.91
C ALA A 128 22.88 -5.01 -10.88
N LEU A 129 23.78 -4.82 -9.91
CA LEU A 129 23.68 -3.72 -8.93
C LEU A 129 23.71 -2.35 -9.59
N THR A 130 24.63 -2.12 -10.53
CA THR A 130 24.71 -0.85 -11.28
C THR A 130 23.42 -0.56 -12.06
N LEU A 131 22.86 -1.58 -12.72
CA LEU A 131 21.62 -1.43 -13.46
C LEU A 131 20.41 -1.18 -12.53
N MET A 132 20.37 -1.84 -11.36
CA MET A 132 19.36 -1.53 -10.35
C MET A 132 19.44 -0.07 -9.88
N GLU A 133 20.63 0.48 -9.66
CA GLU A 133 20.80 1.90 -9.31
C GLU A 133 20.40 2.81 -10.47
N THR A 134 20.78 2.48 -11.71
CA THR A 134 20.44 3.27 -12.91
C THR A 134 18.95 3.36 -13.15
N TYR A 135 18.23 2.25 -12.92
CA TYR A 135 16.79 2.16 -13.16
C TYR A 135 15.98 2.11 -11.86
N ALA A 136 16.55 2.62 -10.76
CA ALA A 136 15.93 2.62 -9.43
C ALA A 136 14.48 3.18 -9.42
N PRO A 137 14.14 4.28 -10.11
CA PRO A 137 12.79 4.81 -10.12
C PRO A 137 11.73 3.86 -10.68
N TYR A 138 12.14 2.92 -11.55
CA TYR A 138 11.22 1.97 -12.20
C TYR A 138 10.99 0.70 -11.37
N ILE A 139 11.87 0.38 -10.40
CA ILE A 139 11.82 -0.89 -9.66
C ILE A 139 10.86 -0.78 -8.49
N THR A 140 9.73 -1.49 -8.56
CA THR A 140 8.74 -1.51 -7.48
C THR A 140 8.59 -2.88 -6.82
N TRP A 141 8.79 -3.97 -7.56
CA TRP A 141 8.87 -5.31 -7.01
C TRP A 141 10.23 -5.91 -7.35
N LEU A 142 10.91 -6.45 -6.34
CA LEU A 142 12.25 -7.01 -6.51
C LEU A 142 12.35 -8.38 -5.85
N ASN A 143 12.71 -9.39 -6.63
CA ASN A 143 12.98 -10.73 -6.14
C ASN A 143 14.48 -11.05 -6.29
N LEU A 144 15.17 -11.16 -5.15
CA LEU A 144 16.57 -11.54 -5.02
C LEU A 144 16.72 -12.81 -4.16
N SER A 145 15.79 -13.76 -4.32
CA SER A 145 15.84 -15.02 -3.58
C SER A 145 17.05 -15.85 -3.98
N ASN A 146 17.74 -16.43 -2.98
CA ASN A 146 18.89 -17.33 -3.19
C ASN A 146 20.03 -16.73 -4.04
N CYS A 147 20.36 -15.45 -3.81
CA CYS A 147 21.34 -14.69 -4.60
C CYS A 147 22.67 -14.44 -3.85
N LYS A 148 22.91 -15.11 -2.71
CA LYS A 148 24.12 -14.96 -1.88
C LYS A 148 24.40 -13.47 -1.56
N LEU A 149 23.35 -12.74 -1.18
CA LEU A 149 23.42 -11.31 -0.88
C LEU A 149 24.39 -10.98 0.26
N THR A 150 25.04 -9.84 0.13
CA THR A 150 25.91 -9.25 1.15
C THR A 150 25.26 -7.99 1.77
N ASN A 151 25.79 -7.51 2.89
CA ASN A 151 25.36 -6.25 3.50
C ASN A 151 25.52 -5.05 2.53
N SER A 152 26.57 -5.05 1.71
CA SER A 152 26.79 -4.02 0.69
C SER A 152 25.64 -3.97 -0.34
N ASP A 153 25.12 -5.14 -0.74
CA ASP A 153 24.03 -5.22 -1.72
C ASP A 153 22.74 -4.63 -1.14
N LEU A 154 22.48 -4.83 0.16
CA LEU A 154 21.32 -4.24 0.84
C LEU A 154 21.37 -2.72 0.89
N LYS A 155 22.57 -2.11 0.95
CA LYS A 155 22.72 -0.65 0.84
C LYS A 155 22.34 -0.12 -0.54
N THR A 156 22.61 -0.89 -1.59
CA THR A 156 22.16 -0.56 -2.95
C THR A 156 20.63 -0.71 -3.08
N ILE A 157 20.07 -1.80 -2.55
CA ILE A 157 18.62 -2.04 -2.55
C ILE A 157 17.88 -0.91 -1.81
N ALA A 158 18.45 -0.38 -0.73
CA ALA A 158 17.91 0.71 0.06
C ALA A 158 17.76 2.05 -0.70
N LYS A 159 18.34 2.17 -1.90
CA LYS A 159 18.18 3.34 -2.78
C LYS A 159 16.97 3.24 -3.72
N LEU A 160 16.27 2.12 -3.74
CA LEU A 160 15.13 1.87 -4.62
C LEU A 160 13.86 2.51 -4.03
N GLU A 161 13.70 3.80 -4.18
CA GLU A 161 12.67 4.61 -3.52
C GLU A 161 11.24 4.18 -3.79
N ASN A 162 10.96 3.60 -4.98
CA ASN A 162 9.62 3.13 -5.37
C ASN A 162 9.37 1.66 -5.02
N LEU A 163 10.28 1.03 -4.24
CA LEU A 163 10.16 -0.38 -3.90
C LEU A 163 9.02 -0.62 -2.93
N THR A 164 8.03 -1.43 -3.33
CA THR A 164 6.87 -1.81 -2.52
C THR A 164 6.92 -3.29 -2.10
N ARG A 165 7.63 -4.15 -2.86
CA ARG A 165 7.78 -5.58 -2.51
C ARG A 165 9.22 -6.02 -2.67
N LEU A 166 9.77 -6.60 -1.61
CA LEU A 166 11.14 -7.12 -1.57
C LEU A 166 11.17 -8.57 -1.11
N ASN A 167 11.69 -9.44 -1.96
CA ASN A 167 11.90 -10.84 -1.63
C ASN A 167 13.38 -11.13 -1.46
N LEU A 168 13.79 -11.45 -0.23
CA LEU A 168 15.17 -11.76 0.18
C LEU A 168 15.32 -13.21 0.68
N GLN A 169 14.31 -14.06 0.43
CA GLN A 169 14.31 -15.44 0.95
C GLN A 169 15.58 -16.22 0.57
N GLN A 170 15.94 -17.20 1.40
CA GLN A 170 17.07 -18.11 1.16
C GLN A 170 18.40 -17.39 0.95
N ASN A 171 18.63 -16.27 1.65
CA ASN A 171 19.90 -15.58 1.72
C ASN A 171 20.45 -15.63 3.16
N SER A 172 21.77 -15.60 3.31
CA SER A 172 22.43 -15.59 4.64
C SER A 172 22.39 -14.22 5.32
N ILE A 173 21.25 -13.52 5.22
CA ILE A 173 21.03 -12.18 5.78
C ILE A 173 20.76 -12.30 7.27
N ARG A 174 21.49 -11.49 8.08
CA ARG A 174 21.30 -11.34 9.52
C ARG A 174 20.46 -10.09 9.81
N THR A 175 19.95 -10.01 11.03
CA THR A 175 19.10 -8.88 11.46
C THR A 175 19.76 -7.52 11.20
N ASN A 176 21.00 -7.32 11.60
CA ASN A 176 21.69 -6.03 11.44
C ASN A 176 21.93 -5.63 9.98
N ASP A 177 21.94 -6.59 9.05
CA ASP A 177 22.11 -6.33 7.64
C ASP A 177 20.91 -5.58 7.05
N LEU A 178 19.72 -5.69 7.69
CA LEU A 178 18.49 -5.06 7.25
C LEU A 178 18.38 -3.57 7.60
N ALA A 179 19.25 -3.03 8.44
CA ALA A 179 19.18 -1.64 8.90
C ALA A 179 19.06 -0.60 7.75
N PRO A 180 19.76 -0.75 6.60
CA PRO A 180 19.60 0.18 5.48
C PRO A 180 18.18 0.27 4.90
N LEU A 181 17.35 -0.77 5.06
CA LEU A 181 16.00 -0.82 4.48
C LEU A 181 15.01 0.16 5.13
N ASN A 182 15.38 0.82 6.24
CA ASN A 182 14.56 1.84 6.90
C ASN A 182 14.30 3.08 6.03
N THR A 183 15.07 3.28 4.95
CA THR A 183 14.86 4.35 3.97
C THR A 183 13.74 4.06 2.97
N LEU A 184 13.27 2.81 2.89
CA LEU A 184 12.24 2.38 1.94
C LEU A 184 10.84 2.75 2.45
N SER A 185 10.44 4.00 2.27
CA SER A 185 9.18 4.57 2.79
C SER A 185 7.92 3.95 2.21
N HIS A 186 8.01 3.21 1.10
CA HIS A 186 6.88 2.60 0.40
C HIS A 186 6.90 1.07 0.43
N LEU A 187 7.82 0.46 1.22
CA LEU A 187 7.94 -0.99 1.31
C LEU A 187 6.77 -1.60 2.07
N GLU A 188 5.88 -2.29 1.36
CA GLU A 188 4.67 -2.91 1.92
C GLU A 188 4.87 -4.41 2.25
N VAL A 189 5.66 -5.12 1.44
CA VAL A 189 5.85 -6.57 1.60
C VAL A 189 7.33 -6.90 1.66
N LEU A 190 7.75 -7.54 2.75
CA LEU A 190 9.13 -8.01 2.95
C LEU A 190 9.14 -9.52 3.20
N ASN A 191 9.83 -10.27 2.35
CA ASN A 191 9.99 -11.71 2.53
C ASN A 191 11.41 -12.03 3.01
N LEU A 192 11.51 -12.52 4.25
CA LEU A 192 12.74 -12.96 4.93
C LEU A 192 12.75 -14.46 5.20
N HIS A 193 11.88 -15.23 4.51
CA HIS A 193 11.82 -16.68 4.66
C HIS A 193 13.20 -17.32 4.49
N SER A 194 13.56 -18.26 5.36
CA SER A 194 14.85 -18.97 5.33
C SER A 194 16.07 -18.03 5.33
N THR A 195 16.00 -16.94 6.11
CA THR A 195 17.15 -16.08 6.40
C THR A 195 17.65 -16.28 7.83
N LEU A 196 18.76 -15.65 8.21
CA LEU A 196 19.38 -15.79 9.54
C LEU A 196 18.90 -14.71 10.55
N VAL A 197 17.79 -14.02 10.27
CA VAL A 197 17.22 -13.01 11.17
C VAL A 197 16.72 -13.65 12.47
N ASN A 198 16.86 -12.92 13.57
CA ASN A 198 16.42 -13.28 14.91
C ASN A 198 15.35 -12.30 15.41
N GLN A 199 14.91 -12.43 16.67
CA GLN A 199 13.87 -11.61 17.27
C GLN A 199 14.16 -10.10 17.30
N ASP A 200 15.40 -9.65 17.20
CA ASP A 200 15.77 -8.23 17.18
C ASP A 200 15.31 -7.56 15.87
N VAL A 201 14.87 -8.35 14.87
CA VAL A 201 14.31 -7.85 13.60
C VAL A 201 13.13 -6.91 13.83
N PHE A 202 12.34 -7.10 14.90
CA PHE A 202 11.18 -6.24 15.17
C PHE A 202 11.56 -4.77 15.40
N GLU A 203 12.75 -4.48 15.95
CA GLU A 203 13.21 -3.09 16.11
C GLU A 203 13.46 -2.43 14.76
N ILE A 204 13.98 -3.17 13.78
CA ILE A 204 14.17 -2.67 12.42
C ILE A 204 12.82 -2.54 11.70
N LEU A 205 11.94 -3.54 11.81
CA LEU A 205 10.64 -3.51 11.15
C LEU A 205 9.77 -2.33 11.64
N LYS A 206 9.88 -1.90 12.90
CA LYS A 206 9.20 -0.71 13.42
C LYS A 206 9.63 0.58 12.72
N SER A 207 10.84 0.64 12.17
CA SER A 207 11.34 1.80 11.42
C SER A 207 10.83 1.86 9.97
N ILE A 208 10.04 0.88 9.53
CA ILE A 208 9.44 0.81 8.19
C ILE A 208 7.90 0.79 8.33
N PRO A 209 7.27 1.95 8.57
CA PRO A 209 5.84 2.02 8.92
C PRO A 209 4.90 1.63 7.78
N SER A 210 5.38 1.61 6.55
CA SER A 210 4.63 1.21 5.36
C SER A 210 4.38 -0.30 5.26
N LEU A 211 5.04 -1.13 6.09
CA LEU A 211 4.92 -2.58 6.02
C LEU A 211 3.49 -3.07 6.32
N LYS A 212 2.94 -3.82 5.38
CA LYS A 212 1.64 -4.51 5.49
C LYS A 212 1.80 -6.01 5.71
N LYS A 213 2.91 -6.60 5.22
CA LYS A 213 3.14 -8.05 5.31
C LYS A 213 4.62 -8.38 5.42
N VAL A 214 5.00 -9.22 6.40
CA VAL A 214 6.37 -9.71 6.59
C VAL A 214 6.35 -11.23 6.75
N PHE A 215 7.14 -11.92 5.93
CA PHE A 215 7.32 -13.38 6.03
C PHE A 215 8.59 -13.69 6.81
N LEU A 216 8.43 -14.39 7.94
CA LEU A 216 9.49 -14.76 8.87
C LEU A 216 9.62 -16.29 9.05
N TRP A 217 8.96 -17.06 8.18
CA TRP A 217 8.99 -18.51 8.24
C TRP A 217 10.40 -19.06 8.05
N ASN A 218 10.73 -20.14 8.78
CA ASN A 218 12.05 -20.77 8.77
C ASN A 218 13.22 -19.77 9.04
N THR A 219 13.02 -18.86 10.01
CA THR A 219 14.04 -17.95 10.54
C THR A 219 14.35 -18.33 11.99
N LYS A 220 15.19 -17.54 12.68
CA LYS A 220 15.42 -17.70 14.13
C LYS A 220 14.40 -16.93 14.98
N VAL A 221 13.34 -16.41 14.39
CA VAL A 221 12.24 -15.71 15.09
C VAL A 221 11.27 -16.76 15.64
N SER A 222 11.02 -16.75 16.94
CA SER A 222 10.07 -17.65 17.59
C SER A 222 8.63 -17.11 17.51
N LEU A 223 7.63 -18.02 17.60
CA LEU A 223 6.22 -17.64 17.69
C LEU A 223 5.96 -16.72 18.89
N ASN A 224 6.58 -17.00 20.04
CA ASN A 224 6.43 -16.16 21.24
C ASN A 224 6.95 -14.72 20.97
N ALA A 225 8.03 -14.56 20.24
CA ALA A 225 8.54 -13.23 19.86
C ALA A 225 7.56 -12.50 18.93
N VAL A 226 6.91 -13.19 17.98
CA VAL A 226 5.87 -12.62 17.13
C VAL A 226 4.67 -12.16 17.97
N LEU A 227 4.14 -13.02 18.84
CA LEU A 227 2.99 -12.70 19.69
C LEU A 227 3.27 -11.51 20.60
N LYS A 228 4.45 -11.46 21.23
CA LYS A 228 4.88 -10.33 22.08
C LYS A 228 4.93 -8.99 21.32
N ASN A 229 5.37 -9.01 20.08
CA ASN A 229 5.55 -7.78 19.28
C ASN A 229 4.29 -7.42 18.46
N LYS A 230 3.33 -8.31 18.27
CA LYS A 230 2.10 -8.08 17.47
C LYS A 230 1.38 -6.77 17.79
N PRO A 231 1.25 -6.31 19.06
CA PRO A 231 0.61 -5.04 19.38
C PRO A 231 1.30 -3.80 18.75
N ALA A 232 2.62 -3.88 18.49
CA ALA A 232 3.36 -2.81 17.82
C ALA A 232 3.15 -2.78 16.29
N PHE A 233 2.48 -3.79 15.72
CA PHE A 233 2.23 -3.96 14.30
C PHE A 233 0.73 -4.17 14.01
N PRO A 234 -0.15 -3.19 14.35
CA PRO A 234 -1.61 -3.38 14.24
C PRO A 234 -2.07 -3.58 12.80
N SER A 235 -1.39 -2.95 11.83
CA SER A 235 -1.73 -3.01 10.40
C SER A 235 -0.82 -3.93 9.59
N THR A 236 0.14 -4.63 10.25
CA THR A 236 1.09 -5.51 9.56
C THR A 236 0.80 -6.96 9.86
N GLU A 237 0.68 -7.77 8.83
CA GLU A 237 0.58 -9.23 8.94
C GLU A 237 1.99 -9.83 9.10
N LEU A 238 2.25 -10.50 10.23
CA LEU A 238 3.50 -11.20 10.51
C LEU A 238 3.28 -12.71 10.31
N ILE A 239 3.91 -13.29 9.30
CA ILE A 239 3.74 -14.70 8.90
C ILE A 239 4.95 -15.50 9.33
N ILE A 240 4.76 -16.48 10.23
CA ILE A 240 5.82 -17.34 10.79
C ILE A 240 5.65 -18.81 10.40
N ALA A 241 4.47 -19.20 9.91
CA ALA A 241 4.18 -20.53 9.38
C ALA A 241 3.24 -20.39 8.18
N LEU A 242 3.31 -21.34 7.25
CA LEU A 242 2.34 -21.51 6.17
C LEU A 242 1.27 -22.53 6.58
#